data_87328ee7072875a05bc72b9b6c0fb36c
#
_entry.id   87328ee7072875a05bc72b9b6c0fb36c
#
_cell.length_a   1.000
_cell.length_b   1.000
_cell.length_c   1.000
_cell.angle_alpha   90.00
_cell.angle_beta   90.00
_cell.angle_gamma   90.00
#
_symmetry.space_group_name_H-M   'P 1'
#
loop_
_entity.id
_entity.type
_entity.pdbx_description
1 polymer ?
#
loop_
_entity_poly.entity_id
_entity_poly.type
_entity_poly.pdbx_seq_one_letter_code
_entity_poly.pdbx_strand_id
1 'polypeptide(L)'
;MPAPYTGGCQCGSVRYVLATEPIRLVACHCKECQRQSGSAFGMSMPVKKDGLTVTGPTKQFVRIADSGGEVTGVFCPDCGTRIYHVPQPAQDAVSLKPGTLDDTSWLRPGTFIWMKSAQGWVPVPNDVKALEGQT
;
A
#
# COMPACT_ATOMS: atom_id res chain seq x y z
N MET A 1 1.96 13.04 12.25
CA MET A 1 2.64 12.25 13.29
C MET A 1 4.07 12.07 12.87
N PRO A 2 5.04 12.26 13.75
CA PRO A 2 6.43 12.03 13.38
C PRO A 2 6.80 10.55 13.45
N ALA A 3 7.79 10.17 12.65
CA ALA A 3 8.39 8.84 12.74
C ALA A 3 9.07 8.66 14.11
N PRO A 4 9.27 7.41 14.59
CA PRO A 4 8.99 6.16 13.87
C PRO A 4 7.52 5.76 13.96
N TYR A 5 7.09 4.97 12.98
CA TYR A 5 5.77 4.38 12.95
C TYR A 5 5.88 2.87 13.14
N THR A 6 4.87 2.26 13.74
CA THR A 6 4.81 0.80 13.90
C THR A 6 3.53 0.26 13.31
N GLY A 7 3.56 -1.00 12.95
CA GLY A 7 2.39 -1.69 12.44
C GLY A 7 2.63 -3.18 12.29
N GLY A 8 1.66 -3.87 11.71
CA GLY A 8 1.77 -5.30 11.51
C GLY A 8 0.50 -5.91 10.95
N CYS A 9 0.50 -7.24 10.87
CA CYS A 9 -0.61 -7.99 10.32
C CYS A 9 -1.72 -8.23 11.34
N GLN A 10 -2.84 -8.73 10.85
CA GLN A 10 -4.03 -8.96 11.66
C GLN A 10 -3.79 -9.93 12.81
N CYS A 11 -2.99 -10.99 12.60
CA CYS A 11 -2.73 -11.97 13.65
C CYS A 11 -1.54 -11.59 14.55
N GLY A 12 -0.79 -10.57 14.18
CA GLY A 12 0.34 -10.07 14.98
C GLY A 12 1.67 -10.78 14.76
N SER A 13 1.73 -11.84 13.93
CA SER A 13 2.97 -12.56 13.71
C SER A 13 3.98 -11.78 12.86
N VAL A 14 3.50 -10.82 12.05
CA VAL A 14 4.36 -9.93 11.28
C VAL A 14 4.26 -8.54 11.89
N ARG A 15 5.40 -7.96 12.23
CA ARG A 15 5.46 -6.59 12.75
C ARG A 15 6.50 -5.80 11.99
N TYR A 16 6.34 -4.49 11.95
CA TYR A 16 7.34 -3.63 11.31
C TYR A 16 7.50 -2.31 12.04
N VAL A 17 8.65 -1.71 11.78
CA VAL A 17 8.94 -0.33 12.19
C VAL A 17 9.33 0.44 10.93
N LEU A 18 8.72 1.60 10.76
CA LEU A 18 9.09 2.55 9.71
C LEU A 18 9.77 3.73 10.37
N ALA A 19 11.08 3.86 10.15
CA ALA A 19 11.90 4.85 10.83
C ALA A 19 11.87 6.23 10.17
N THR A 20 11.39 6.30 8.92
CA THR A 20 11.40 7.55 8.14
C THR A 20 9.97 7.97 7.80
N GLU A 21 9.81 9.25 7.42
CA GLU A 21 8.52 9.74 6.96
C GLU A 21 8.17 9.12 5.60
N PRO A 22 6.88 8.87 5.33
CA PRO A 22 6.47 8.35 4.03
C PRO A 22 6.68 9.40 2.95
N ILE A 23 6.84 8.91 1.70
CA ILE A 23 7.04 9.78 0.55
C ILE A 23 5.72 10.42 0.14
N ARG A 24 4.65 9.61 0.10
CA ARG A 24 3.29 10.08 -0.23
C ARG A 24 2.27 9.01 0.15
N LEU A 25 1.00 9.33 0.00
CA LEU A 25 -0.10 8.40 0.27
C LEU A 25 -1.10 8.48 -0.87
N VAL A 26 -1.41 7.34 -1.47
CA VAL A 26 -2.23 7.23 -2.68
C VAL A 26 -3.33 6.21 -2.46
N ALA A 27 -4.54 6.50 -2.95
CA ALA A 27 -5.62 5.52 -3.03
C ALA A 27 -5.72 5.05 -4.49
N CYS A 28 -5.50 3.75 -4.72
CA CYS A 28 -5.50 3.15 -6.05
C CYS A 28 -6.79 2.38 -6.27
N HIS A 29 -7.54 2.76 -7.31
CA HIS A 29 -8.85 2.18 -7.62
C HIS A 29 -8.78 1.13 -8.72
N CYS A 30 -7.61 0.68 -9.14
CA CYS A 30 -7.49 -0.35 -10.16
C CYS A 30 -8.06 -1.68 -9.67
N LYS A 31 -8.42 -2.55 -10.61
CA LYS A 31 -9.03 -3.83 -10.27
C LYS A 31 -8.13 -4.71 -9.40
N GLU A 32 -6.82 -4.66 -9.63
CA GLU A 32 -5.88 -5.45 -8.82
C GLU A 32 -5.87 -4.98 -7.37
N CYS A 33 -5.89 -3.66 -7.15
CA CYS A 33 -5.97 -3.13 -5.80
C CYS A 33 -7.31 -3.45 -5.13
N GLN A 34 -8.40 -3.41 -5.89
CA GLN A 34 -9.71 -3.83 -5.38
C GLN A 34 -9.70 -5.31 -4.97
N ARG A 35 -9.14 -6.18 -5.81
CA ARG A 35 -9.09 -7.61 -5.52
C ARG A 35 -8.22 -7.93 -4.31
N GLN A 36 -7.00 -7.39 -4.28
CA GLN A 36 -6.09 -7.76 -3.20
C GLN A 36 -6.51 -7.18 -1.84
N SER A 37 -7.23 -6.07 -1.82
CA SER A 37 -7.74 -5.49 -0.58
C SER A 37 -9.14 -5.99 -0.21
N GLY A 38 -9.86 -6.60 -1.17
CA GLY A 38 -11.25 -6.97 -0.98
C GLY A 38 -12.15 -5.78 -0.71
N SER A 39 -11.85 -4.62 -1.31
CA SER A 39 -12.51 -3.37 -1.02
C SER A 39 -12.58 -2.50 -2.27
N ALA A 40 -13.06 -1.26 -2.11
CA ALA A 40 -13.22 -0.33 -3.22
C ALA A 40 -11.90 0.18 -3.79
N PHE A 41 -10.84 0.19 -2.99
CA PHE A 41 -9.51 0.61 -3.42
C PHE A 41 -8.45 0.06 -2.46
N GLY A 42 -7.20 0.07 -2.90
CA GLY A 42 -6.06 -0.20 -2.04
C GLY A 42 -5.29 1.09 -1.81
N MET A 43 -4.85 1.32 -0.59
CA MET A 43 -3.95 2.43 -0.32
C MET A 43 -2.51 1.97 -0.51
N SER A 44 -1.69 2.87 -1.02
CA SER A 44 -0.25 2.66 -1.19
C SER A 44 0.49 3.84 -0.59
N MET A 45 1.45 3.53 0.25
CA MET A 45 2.24 4.55 0.91
C MET A 45 3.71 4.27 0.60
N PRO A 46 4.26 4.86 -0.49
CA PRO A 46 5.67 4.68 -0.79
C PRO A 46 6.54 5.16 0.36
N VAL A 47 7.48 4.31 0.75
CA VAL A 47 8.42 4.58 1.83
C VAL A 47 9.80 4.15 1.38
N LYS A 48 10.84 4.75 1.96
CA LYS A 48 12.20 4.32 1.68
C LYS A 48 12.41 2.91 2.22
N LYS A 49 12.92 2.04 1.36
CA LYS A 49 13.20 0.66 1.73
C LYS A 49 14.09 0.56 2.97
N ASP A 50 15.10 1.42 3.05
CA ASP A 50 16.06 1.42 4.16
C ASP A 50 15.41 1.81 5.49
N GLY A 51 14.28 2.50 5.46
CA GLY A 51 13.57 2.91 6.66
C GLY A 51 12.60 1.87 7.20
N LEU A 52 12.36 0.79 6.47
CA LEU A 52 11.37 -0.22 6.84
C LEU A 52 12.05 -1.50 7.31
N THR A 53 11.78 -1.89 8.56
CA THR A 53 12.28 -3.13 9.14
C THR A 53 11.10 -4.03 9.47
N VAL A 54 11.04 -5.19 8.83
CA VAL A 54 9.94 -6.14 8.98
C VAL A 54 10.45 -7.38 9.70
N THR A 55 9.71 -7.84 10.69
CA THR A 55 10.02 -9.06 11.44
C THR A 55 8.84 -10.02 11.37
N GLY A 56 9.13 -11.33 11.43
CA GLY A 56 8.14 -12.38 11.33
C GLY A 56 8.12 -13.04 9.95
N PRO A 57 7.35 -14.12 9.81
CA PRO A 57 7.30 -14.88 8.56
C PRO A 57 6.50 -14.14 7.50
N THR A 58 6.97 -14.17 6.25
CA THR A 58 6.24 -13.59 5.13
C THR A 58 6.25 -14.55 3.95
N LYS A 59 5.24 -14.40 3.10
CA LYS A 59 5.17 -15.04 1.78
C LYS A 59 5.00 -13.98 0.71
N GLN A 60 5.21 -14.37 -0.54
CA GLN A 60 5.16 -13.46 -1.67
C GLN A 60 4.23 -13.99 -2.75
N PHE A 61 3.55 -13.07 -3.40
CA PHE A 61 2.78 -13.32 -4.60
C PHE A 61 3.22 -12.32 -5.66
N VAL A 62 3.63 -12.82 -6.83
CA VAL A 62 4.11 -11.98 -7.93
C VAL A 62 3.04 -11.90 -9.01
N ARG A 63 2.73 -10.69 -9.45
CA ARG A 63 1.82 -10.46 -10.57
C ARG A 63 2.50 -9.58 -11.62
N ILE A 64 1.98 -9.64 -12.84
CA ILE A 64 2.41 -8.77 -13.93
C ILE A 64 1.48 -7.56 -13.95
N ALA A 65 2.05 -6.36 -13.83
CA ALA A 65 1.29 -5.12 -13.94
C ALA A 65 0.94 -4.84 -15.41
N ASP A 66 -0.04 -3.97 -15.63
CA ASP A 66 -0.44 -3.57 -16.98
C ASP A 66 0.73 -2.97 -17.78
N SER A 67 1.68 -2.35 -17.09
CA SER A 67 2.90 -1.81 -17.71
C SER A 67 3.87 -2.89 -18.19
N GLY A 68 3.63 -4.18 -17.86
CA GLY A 68 4.53 -5.28 -18.17
C GLY A 68 5.55 -5.59 -17.09
N GLY A 69 5.69 -4.72 -16.10
CA GLY A 69 6.57 -4.95 -14.95
C GLY A 69 5.95 -5.88 -13.93
N GLU A 70 6.78 -6.49 -13.11
CA GLU A 70 6.32 -7.35 -12.02
C GLU A 70 6.08 -6.53 -10.76
N VAL A 71 5.08 -6.95 -9.98
CA VAL A 71 4.84 -6.41 -8.64
C VAL A 71 4.76 -7.58 -7.67
N THR A 72 5.60 -7.55 -6.64
CA THR A 72 5.62 -8.58 -5.61
C THR A 72 4.84 -8.09 -4.40
N GLY A 73 3.78 -8.83 -4.05
CA GLY A 73 3.04 -8.56 -2.82
C GLY A 73 3.58 -9.42 -1.69
N VAL A 74 3.96 -8.77 -0.58
CA VAL A 74 4.49 -9.46 0.60
C VAL A 74 3.40 -9.48 1.67
N PHE A 75 3.10 -10.65 2.20
CA PHE A 75 1.97 -10.84 3.10
C PHE A 75 2.26 -11.85 4.19
N CYS A 76 1.47 -11.81 5.25
CA CYS A 76 1.55 -12.79 6.34
C CYS A 76 0.99 -14.14 5.86
N PRO A 77 1.75 -15.24 5.99
CA PRO A 77 1.25 -16.54 5.56
C PRO A 77 0.14 -17.09 6.45
N ASP A 78 0.04 -16.61 7.69
CA ASP A 78 -0.94 -17.14 8.65
C ASP A 78 -2.30 -16.45 8.54
N CYS A 79 -2.33 -15.12 8.35
CA CYS A 79 -3.60 -14.37 8.28
C CYS A 79 -3.87 -13.71 6.93
N GLY A 80 -2.90 -13.68 6.03
CA GLY A 80 -3.08 -13.16 4.68
C GLY A 80 -2.97 -11.64 4.55
N THR A 81 -2.70 -10.92 5.61
CA THR A 81 -2.59 -9.45 5.55
C THR A 81 -1.45 -9.04 4.65
N ARG A 82 -1.74 -8.19 3.65
CA ARG A 82 -0.71 -7.58 2.79
C ARG A 82 0.02 -6.51 3.59
N ILE A 83 1.35 -6.59 3.60
CA ILE A 83 2.18 -5.65 4.36
C ILE A 83 2.76 -4.59 3.42
N TYR A 84 3.42 -5.02 2.35
CA TYR A 84 3.98 -4.08 1.38
C TYR A 84 4.13 -4.73 0.02
N HIS A 85 4.26 -3.89 -1.00
CA HIS A 85 4.50 -4.32 -2.37
C HIS A 85 5.85 -3.82 -2.84
N VAL A 86 6.53 -4.65 -3.64
CA VAL A 86 7.82 -4.31 -4.22
C VAL A 86 7.66 -4.25 -5.73
N PRO A 87 7.82 -3.07 -6.35
CA PRO A 87 7.81 -2.99 -7.80
C PRO A 87 9.11 -3.54 -8.39
N GLN A 88 9.04 -4.10 -9.59
CA GLN A 88 10.20 -4.56 -10.31
C GLN A 88 10.33 -3.74 -11.59
N PRO A 89 11.54 -3.33 -11.97
CA PRO A 89 12.80 -3.58 -11.26
C PRO A 89 12.83 -2.92 -9.88
N ALA A 90 13.62 -3.49 -8.98
CA ALA A 90 13.72 -3.01 -7.61
C ALA A 90 14.15 -1.55 -7.57
N GLN A 91 13.55 -0.80 -6.66
CA GLN A 91 13.81 0.62 -6.45
C GLN A 91 14.18 0.86 -4.99
N ASP A 92 14.53 2.12 -4.67
CA ASP A 92 14.84 2.49 -3.30
C ASP A 92 13.59 2.58 -2.41
N ALA A 93 12.41 2.54 -3.02
CA ALA A 93 11.15 2.63 -2.30
C ALA A 93 10.32 1.36 -2.47
N VAL A 94 9.54 1.04 -1.45
CA VAL A 94 8.50 0.01 -1.49
C VAL A 94 7.18 0.65 -1.12
N SER A 95 6.07 0.03 -1.49
CA SER A 95 4.73 0.53 -1.16
C SER A 95 4.21 -0.19 0.07
N LEU A 96 4.26 0.49 1.21
CA LEU A 96 3.65 -0.01 2.44
C LEU A 96 2.14 0.08 2.32
N LYS A 97 1.44 -0.92 2.85
CA LYS A 97 -0.03 -0.91 2.91
C LYS A 97 -0.43 -0.23 4.22
N PRO A 98 -0.81 1.05 4.21
CA PRO A 98 -0.83 1.86 5.44
C PRO A 98 -1.97 1.53 6.40
N GLY A 99 -2.97 0.79 5.95
CA GLY A 99 -4.01 0.29 6.86
C GLY A 99 -3.46 -0.66 7.92
N THR A 100 -2.24 -1.17 7.75
CA THR A 100 -1.57 -2.04 8.73
C THR A 100 -0.85 -1.27 9.83
N LEU A 101 -0.80 0.06 9.75
CA LEU A 101 -0.23 0.89 10.81
C LEU A 101 -1.06 0.76 12.08
N ASP A 102 -0.40 0.79 13.22
CA ASP A 102 -1.08 0.77 14.52
C ASP A 102 -1.94 2.02 14.73
N ASP A 103 -1.46 3.18 14.27
CA ASP A 103 -2.21 4.43 14.30
C ASP A 103 -2.49 4.89 12.87
N THR A 104 -3.75 4.80 12.47
CA THR A 104 -4.21 5.21 11.15
C THR A 104 -4.94 6.56 11.18
N SER A 105 -5.01 7.21 12.31
CA SER A 105 -5.82 8.43 12.49
C SER A 105 -5.35 9.60 11.63
N TRP A 106 -4.07 9.61 11.24
CA TRP A 106 -3.47 10.69 10.46
C TRP A 106 -3.49 10.41 8.95
N LEU A 107 -3.93 9.21 8.54
CA LEU A 107 -3.90 8.84 7.12
C LEU A 107 -4.94 9.64 6.33
N ARG A 108 -4.47 10.26 5.24
CA ARG A 108 -5.34 10.96 4.30
C ARG A 108 -4.68 10.93 2.92
N PRO A 109 -5.20 10.11 1.98
CA PRO A 109 -4.65 10.09 0.63
C PRO A 109 -4.79 11.45 -0.05
N GLY A 110 -3.69 11.95 -0.59
CA GLY A 110 -3.68 13.20 -1.34
C GLY A 110 -3.96 13.01 -2.84
N THR A 111 -3.85 11.77 -3.31
CA THR A 111 -4.05 11.44 -4.72
C THR A 111 -4.87 10.17 -4.83
N PHE A 112 -5.87 10.19 -5.71
CA PHE A 112 -6.66 9.02 -6.11
C PHE A 112 -6.25 8.69 -7.54
N ILE A 113 -5.81 7.45 -7.77
CA ILE A 113 -5.36 7.01 -9.11
C ILE A 113 -6.23 5.87 -9.62
N TRP A 114 -6.20 5.66 -10.93
CA TRP A 114 -6.99 4.65 -11.64
C TRP A 114 -8.49 4.85 -11.44
N MET A 115 -8.91 6.10 -11.46
CA MET A 115 -10.33 6.46 -11.26
C MET A 115 -11.24 5.92 -12.35
N LYS A 116 -10.70 5.61 -13.54
CA LYS A 116 -11.50 4.97 -14.59
C LYS A 116 -12.04 3.61 -14.18
N SER A 117 -11.43 2.96 -13.19
CA SER A 117 -11.87 1.67 -12.68
C SER A 117 -12.58 1.77 -11.34
N ALA A 118 -12.73 2.98 -10.79
CA ALA A 118 -13.32 3.18 -9.47
C ALA A 118 -14.79 2.73 -9.44
N GLN A 119 -15.19 2.23 -8.28
CA GLN A 119 -16.60 1.92 -8.04
C GLN A 119 -17.40 3.25 -8.00
N GLY A 120 -18.58 3.23 -8.62
CA GLY A 120 -19.33 4.47 -8.85
C GLY A 120 -19.81 5.19 -7.60
N TRP A 121 -19.89 4.48 -6.47
CA TRP A 121 -20.35 5.07 -5.21
C TRP A 121 -19.29 5.84 -4.46
N VAL A 122 -18.01 5.67 -4.80
CA VAL A 122 -16.90 6.24 -4.04
C VAL A 122 -16.90 7.77 -4.16
N PRO A 123 -17.03 8.50 -3.04
CA PRO A 123 -16.93 9.95 -3.10
C PRO A 123 -15.48 10.38 -3.29
N VAL A 124 -15.29 11.45 -4.05
CA VAL A 124 -13.96 12.02 -4.29
C VAL A 124 -13.92 13.39 -3.62
N PRO A 125 -13.09 13.57 -2.59
CA PRO A 125 -12.96 14.88 -1.95
C PRO A 125 -12.45 15.93 -2.92
N ASN A 126 -12.90 17.18 -2.76
CA ASN A 126 -12.57 18.27 -3.68
C ASN A 126 -11.08 18.63 -3.66
N ASP A 127 -10.41 18.39 -2.55
CA ASP A 127 -8.99 18.72 -2.36
C ASP A 127 -8.04 17.58 -2.71
N VAL A 128 -8.56 16.52 -3.34
CA VAL A 128 -7.76 15.37 -3.75
C VAL A 128 -7.50 15.46 -5.25
N LYS A 129 -6.27 15.16 -5.66
CA LYS A 129 -5.91 15.03 -7.06
C LYS A 129 -6.41 13.66 -7.56
N ALA A 130 -7.35 13.68 -8.51
CA ALA A 130 -7.94 12.48 -9.06
C ALA A 130 -7.45 12.26 -10.49
N LEU A 131 -6.89 11.09 -10.76
CA LEU A 131 -6.30 10.73 -12.05
C LEU A 131 -7.02 9.51 -12.62
N GLU A 132 -7.27 9.51 -13.93
CA GLU A 132 -7.91 8.38 -14.60
C GLU A 132 -7.01 7.14 -14.64
N GLY A 133 -5.70 7.33 -14.76
CA GLY A 133 -4.71 6.26 -14.81
C GLY A 133 -3.69 6.38 -13.69
N GLN A 134 -2.45 6.00 -13.99
CA GLN A 134 -1.40 5.92 -12.99
C GLN A 134 -0.91 7.30 -12.53
N THR A 135 -0.52 8.13 -13.43
CA THR A 135 -0.06 9.51 -13.15
C THR A 135 0.01 10.32 -14.43
#